data_b9a79a2958d6d0e5f95344e724c97a98
#
_entry.id   b9a79a2958d6d0e5f95344e724c97a98
#
_cell.length_a   1.000
_cell.length_b   1.000
_cell.length_c   1.000
_cell.angle_alpha   90.00
_cell.angle_beta   90.00
_cell.angle_gamma   90.00
#
_symmetry.space_group_name_H-M   'P 1'
#
loop_
_entity.id
_entity.type
_entity.pdbx_description
1 polymer ?
#
loop_
_entity_poly.entity_id
_entity_poly.type
_entity_poly.pdbx_seq_one_letter_code
_entity_poly.pdbx_strand_id
1 'polypeptide(L)'
;MKRVVEGYGLGTFADGTRTFAGVVAGDRVVELAPEQLGPGIVTTADIFDAWDTVRTALPDIAAHAGADGTPLAQLRILPPVQPRHIYQAGANYRSHVAEIIVSGKAADDTRTDEELEAAAAAMMDERARTGSPFFFTGLASAMCGADDDVLLVPESVQTDWEAELVVVIGAVADNVPRGNALDFVAGYTVANDVSARDLQFPAEHRPLGGDWLRAKNRPTFLPVGPFVIPAENLGDYRDLEIELRLNGERRQHDRAGNMLFDVPTLIAQASAITPLLPGDLILTGSPAGNGGKWQRWLTPGDVMEASISGIGTLHNTCQAAPGKKATA
;
A
#
# COMPACT_ATOMS: atom_id res chain seq x y z
N MET A 1 7.62 11.70 15.03
CA MET A 1 6.80 12.63 14.23
C MET A 1 5.40 12.69 14.83
N LYS A 2 4.75 13.87 15.02
CA LYS A 2 3.36 13.90 15.49
C LYS A 2 2.46 13.49 14.31
N ARG A 3 1.78 12.36 14.41
CA ARG A 3 0.72 11.98 13.48
C ARG A 3 -0.57 12.65 13.94
N VAL A 4 -1.11 13.52 13.12
CA VAL A 4 -2.40 14.19 13.36
C VAL A 4 -3.24 13.91 12.14
N VAL A 5 -4.43 13.34 12.34
CA VAL A 5 -5.39 13.02 11.29
C VAL A 5 -6.36 14.19 11.15
N GLU A 6 -6.48 14.74 9.94
CA GLU A 6 -7.56 15.67 9.63
C GLU A 6 -8.86 14.87 9.45
N GLY A 7 -9.89 15.21 10.20
CA GLY A 7 -11.08 14.38 10.28
C GLY A 7 -10.86 13.16 11.18
N TYR A 8 -11.11 11.97 10.67
CA TYR A 8 -10.89 10.73 11.41
C TYR A 8 -10.42 9.61 10.48
N GLY A 9 -9.78 8.61 11.09
CA GLY A 9 -9.36 7.37 10.42
C GLY A 9 -9.64 6.16 11.29
N LEU A 10 -9.60 4.98 10.66
CA LEU A 10 -9.75 3.68 11.31
C LEU A 10 -8.40 3.00 11.42
N GLY A 11 -8.16 2.29 12.51
CA GLY A 11 -6.92 1.55 12.71
C GLY A 11 -7.07 0.36 13.66
N THR A 12 -6.03 -0.43 13.68
CA THR A 12 -5.80 -1.47 14.69
C THR A 12 -4.67 -1.03 15.60
N PHE A 13 -4.90 -1.08 16.89
CA PHE A 13 -3.98 -0.59 17.90
C PHE A 13 -3.68 -1.65 18.95
N ALA A 14 -2.52 -1.52 19.62
CA ALA A 14 -2.20 -2.32 20.78
C ALA A 14 -1.74 -1.44 21.94
N ASP A 15 -2.19 -1.76 23.17
CA ASP A 15 -1.85 -1.10 24.44
C ASP A 15 -1.02 -2.02 25.35
N GLY A 16 -0.06 -2.72 24.78
CA GLY A 16 0.78 -3.71 25.44
C GLY A 16 0.31 -5.14 25.23
N THR A 17 -0.75 -5.58 25.90
CA THR A 17 -1.15 -7.01 25.89
C THR A 17 -2.33 -7.34 24.99
N ARG A 18 -3.15 -6.37 24.67
CA ARG A 18 -4.35 -6.56 23.83
C ARG A 18 -4.28 -5.72 22.56
N THR A 19 -5.00 -6.17 21.54
CA THR A 19 -5.24 -5.43 20.30
C THR A 19 -6.71 -5.06 20.21
N PHE A 20 -7.00 -3.90 19.62
CA PHE A 20 -8.37 -3.42 19.42
C PHE A 20 -8.48 -2.59 18.15
N ALA A 21 -9.69 -2.53 17.60
CA ALA A 21 -10.04 -1.60 16.54
C ALA A 21 -10.38 -0.24 17.14
N GLY A 22 -9.99 0.86 16.49
CA GLY A 22 -10.24 2.19 16.99
C GLY A 22 -10.42 3.23 15.91
N VAL A 23 -11.07 4.34 16.29
CA VAL A 23 -11.13 5.58 15.50
C VAL A 23 -10.06 6.52 16.02
N VAL A 24 -9.18 6.98 15.14
CA VAL A 24 -8.22 8.05 15.43
C VAL A 24 -8.78 9.38 14.93
N ALA A 25 -8.76 10.39 15.80
CA ALA A 25 -9.08 11.78 15.45
C ALA A 25 -8.06 12.71 16.13
N GLY A 26 -7.41 13.58 15.35
CA GLY A 26 -6.28 14.33 15.81
C GLY A 26 -5.12 13.41 16.26
N ASP A 27 -4.74 13.50 17.53
CA ASP A 27 -3.70 12.68 18.17
C ASP A 27 -4.25 11.68 19.20
N ARG A 28 -5.54 11.36 19.13
CA ARG A 28 -6.22 10.46 20.06
C ARG A 28 -6.97 9.34 19.36
N VAL A 29 -7.11 8.24 20.07
CA VAL A 29 -7.80 7.03 19.61
C VAL A 29 -8.93 6.69 20.56
N VAL A 30 -10.14 6.52 20.04
CA VAL A 30 -11.28 5.92 20.73
C VAL A 30 -11.37 4.45 20.31
N GLU A 31 -11.38 3.56 21.30
CA GLU A 31 -11.63 2.14 21.03
C GLU A 31 -13.07 1.94 20.54
N LEU A 32 -13.23 1.13 19.53
CA LEU A 32 -14.52 0.77 18.99
C LEU A 32 -15.07 -0.44 19.77
N ALA A 33 -16.02 -0.17 20.64
CA ALA A 33 -16.67 -1.22 21.43
C ALA A 33 -17.86 -1.84 20.70
N PRO A 34 -18.11 -3.15 20.86
CA PRO A 34 -19.25 -3.84 20.24
C PRO A 34 -20.60 -3.21 20.58
N GLU A 35 -20.72 -2.57 21.74
CA GLU A 35 -21.95 -1.86 22.16
C GLU A 35 -22.26 -0.66 21.28
N GLN A 36 -21.25 -0.08 20.63
CA GLN A 36 -21.41 1.08 19.73
C GLN A 36 -21.68 0.67 18.28
N LEU A 37 -21.16 -0.50 17.88
CA LEU A 37 -21.19 -0.94 16.47
C LEU A 37 -22.19 -2.06 16.21
N GLY A 38 -22.54 -2.81 17.23
CA GLY A 38 -23.44 -3.97 17.14
C GLY A 38 -22.74 -5.28 17.54
N PRO A 39 -23.52 -6.31 17.86
CA PRO A 39 -22.99 -7.57 18.36
C PRO A 39 -22.11 -8.27 17.33
N GLY A 40 -20.94 -8.73 17.77
CA GLY A 40 -19.99 -9.49 16.93
C GLY A 40 -19.01 -8.64 16.15
N ILE A 41 -19.07 -7.31 16.21
CA ILE A 41 -18.08 -6.41 15.58
C ILE A 41 -17.00 -6.09 16.60
N VAL A 42 -15.82 -6.71 16.47
CA VAL A 42 -14.72 -6.64 17.44
C VAL A 42 -13.39 -6.23 16.77
N THR A 43 -13.20 -6.68 15.52
CA THR A 43 -11.97 -6.46 14.76
C THR A 43 -12.19 -5.51 13.58
N THR A 44 -11.11 -4.99 13.00
CA THR A 44 -11.22 -4.22 11.76
C THR A 44 -11.78 -5.05 10.60
N ALA A 45 -11.57 -6.36 10.59
CA ALA A 45 -12.20 -7.24 9.60
C ALA A 45 -13.73 -7.23 9.74
N ASP A 46 -14.25 -7.37 10.97
CA ASP A 46 -15.69 -7.32 11.23
C ASP A 46 -16.27 -5.95 10.86
N ILE A 47 -15.51 -4.87 11.09
CA ILE A 47 -15.89 -3.49 10.71
C ILE A 47 -16.11 -3.39 9.20
N PHE A 48 -15.16 -3.90 8.40
CA PHE A 48 -15.31 -3.84 6.95
C PHE A 48 -16.40 -4.77 6.44
N ASP A 49 -16.61 -5.95 7.05
CA ASP A 49 -17.75 -6.82 6.73
C ASP A 49 -19.12 -6.16 7.00
N ALA A 50 -19.18 -5.22 7.97
CA ALA A 50 -20.38 -4.45 8.32
C ALA A 50 -20.29 -2.97 7.89
N TRP A 51 -19.45 -2.64 6.88
CA TRP A 51 -19.06 -1.27 6.55
C TRP A 51 -20.23 -0.30 6.40
N ASP A 52 -21.26 -0.67 5.65
CA ASP A 52 -22.42 0.19 5.42
C ASP A 52 -23.16 0.62 6.71
N THR A 53 -23.12 -0.23 7.72
CA THR A 53 -23.71 0.08 9.02
C THR A 53 -22.74 0.88 9.89
N VAL A 54 -21.49 0.42 9.97
CA VAL A 54 -20.48 0.99 10.88
C VAL A 54 -20.12 2.40 10.47
N ARG A 55 -19.90 2.68 9.17
CA ARG A 55 -19.46 4.00 8.69
C ARG A 55 -20.37 5.14 9.15
N THR A 56 -21.66 4.88 9.39
CA THR A 56 -22.60 5.91 9.82
C THR A 56 -22.43 6.33 11.27
N ALA A 57 -21.84 5.48 12.13
CA ALA A 57 -21.56 5.79 13.53
C ALA A 57 -20.19 6.44 13.74
N LEU A 58 -19.26 6.31 12.82
CA LEU A 58 -17.87 6.76 12.98
C LEU A 58 -17.73 8.27 13.22
N PRO A 59 -18.45 9.17 12.54
CA PRO A 59 -18.36 10.62 12.80
C PRO A 59 -18.69 10.99 14.25
N ASP A 60 -19.74 10.41 14.81
CA ASP A 60 -20.17 10.68 16.19
C ASP A 60 -19.13 10.16 17.21
N ILE A 61 -18.56 8.95 16.94
CA ILE A 61 -17.51 8.39 17.78
C ILE A 61 -16.25 9.27 17.71
N ALA A 62 -15.84 9.70 16.52
CA ALA A 62 -14.69 10.56 16.32
C ALA A 62 -14.81 11.91 17.03
N ALA A 63 -16.02 12.48 17.09
CA ALA A 63 -16.27 13.75 17.79
C ALA A 63 -15.97 13.68 19.30
N HIS A 64 -16.04 12.52 19.91
CA HIS A 64 -15.74 12.30 21.32
C HIS A 64 -14.28 11.96 21.62
N ALA A 65 -13.44 11.81 20.60
CA ALA A 65 -12.04 11.39 20.77
C ALA A 65 -11.22 12.33 21.68
N GLY A 66 -11.50 13.64 21.64
CA GLY A 66 -10.82 14.62 22.47
C GLY A 66 -11.03 14.45 23.97
N ALA A 67 -12.19 13.95 24.40
CA ALA A 67 -12.54 13.77 25.81
C ALA A 67 -12.13 12.39 26.33
N ASP A 68 -12.42 11.32 25.56
CA ASP A 68 -12.37 9.93 26.03
C ASP A 68 -11.23 9.12 25.39
N GLY A 69 -10.56 9.68 24.38
CA GLY A 69 -9.56 8.96 23.60
C GLY A 69 -8.23 8.78 24.33
N THR A 70 -7.59 7.64 24.09
CA THR A 70 -6.20 7.37 24.48
C THR A 70 -5.22 8.13 23.57
N PRO A 71 -4.17 8.78 24.10
CA PRO A 71 -3.15 9.41 23.25
C PRO A 71 -2.52 8.39 22.29
N LEU A 72 -2.50 8.70 21.01
CA LEU A 72 -1.94 7.82 19.97
C LEU A 72 -0.48 7.43 20.26
N ALA A 73 0.28 8.34 20.87
CA ALA A 73 1.69 8.10 21.23
C ALA A 73 1.89 7.00 22.30
N GLN A 74 0.82 6.55 22.97
CA GLN A 74 0.86 5.46 23.96
C GLN A 74 0.51 4.11 23.35
N LEU A 75 0.13 4.09 22.08
CA LEU A 75 -0.33 2.91 21.39
C LEU A 75 0.65 2.49 20.29
N ARG A 76 0.79 1.18 20.10
CA ARG A 76 1.43 0.64 18.90
C ARG A 76 0.40 0.61 17.76
N ILE A 77 0.79 1.11 16.60
CA ILE A 77 -0.04 1.12 15.40
C ILE A 77 0.25 -0.16 14.62
N LEU A 78 -0.75 -0.99 14.46
CA LEU A 78 -0.70 -2.24 13.68
C LEU A 78 -1.27 -2.01 12.27
N PRO A 79 -1.12 -2.96 11.33
CA PRO A 79 -1.82 -2.87 10.05
C PRO A 79 -3.31 -2.62 10.27
N PRO A 80 -3.89 -1.58 9.63
CA PRO A 80 -5.24 -1.12 9.95
C PRO A 80 -6.33 -2.05 9.41
N VAL A 81 -5.97 -3.02 8.56
CA VAL A 81 -6.87 -3.98 7.93
C VAL A 81 -6.30 -5.38 8.05
N GLN A 82 -7.19 -6.38 8.16
CA GLN A 82 -6.86 -7.80 8.03
C GLN A 82 -7.51 -8.33 6.75
N PRO A 83 -6.86 -8.15 5.58
CA PRO A 83 -7.47 -8.48 4.30
C PRO A 83 -7.55 -9.99 4.07
N ARG A 84 -8.59 -10.42 3.34
CA ARG A 84 -8.66 -11.78 2.80
C ARG A 84 -7.79 -11.91 1.56
N HIS A 85 -7.79 -10.86 0.71
CA HIS A 85 -7.01 -10.81 -0.51
C HIS A 85 -6.28 -9.48 -0.62
N ILE A 86 -5.10 -9.53 -1.24
CA ILE A 86 -4.30 -8.34 -1.57
C ILE A 86 -3.98 -8.42 -3.05
N TYR A 87 -4.53 -7.50 -3.82
CA TYR A 87 -4.25 -7.34 -5.25
C TYR A 87 -3.23 -6.23 -5.42
N GLN A 88 -2.21 -6.47 -6.21
CA GLN A 88 -1.14 -5.49 -6.45
C GLN A 88 -1.05 -5.19 -7.93
N ALA A 89 -1.20 -3.91 -8.30
CA ALA A 89 -1.13 -3.47 -9.69
C ALA A 89 0.32 -3.15 -10.07
N GLY A 90 0.90 -3.95 -10.97
CA GLY A 90 2.26 -3.72 -11.47
C GLY A 90 2.32 -2.71 -12.61
N ALA A 91 3.41 -1.90 -12.63
CA ALA A 91 3.73 -0.96 -13.72
C ALA A 91 2.57 -0.01 -14.05
N ASN A 92 2.00 0.66 -13.05
CA ASN A 92 0.81 1.50 -13.18
C ASN A 92 1.09 3.01 -13.19
N TYR A 93 2.36 3.42 -13.28
CA TYR A 93 2.76 4.82 -13.48
C TYR A 93 3.65 4.94 -14.70
N ARG A 94 3.33 5.89 -15.60
CA ARG A 94 4.10 6.13 -16.84
C ARG A 94 5.58 6.41 -16.54
N SER A 95 5.81 7.29 -15.58
CA SER A 95 7.15 7.68 -15.14
C SER A 95 7.97 6.50 -14.65
N HIS A 96 7.36 5.59 -13.89
CA HIS A 96 8.03 4.38 -13.38
C HIS A 96 8.41 3.40 -14.51
N VAL A 97 7.53 3.18 -15.48
CA VAL A 97 7.83 2.29 -16.61
C VAL A 97 8.93 2.85 -17.49
N ALA A 98 8.91 4.18 -17.77
CA ALA A 98 9.99 4.82 -18.51
C ALA A 98 11.34 4.64 -17.79
N GLU A 99 11.37 4.84 -16.47
CA GLU A 99 12.55 4.64 -15.63
C GLU A 99 13.08 3.19 -15.69
N ILE A 100 12.19 2.20 -15.61
CA ILE A 100 12.57 0.78 -15.74
C ILE A 100 13.21 0.50 -17.10
N ILE A 101 12.64 1.03 -18.18
CA ILE A 101 13.15 0.82 -19.55
C ILE A 101 14.53 1.47 -19.71
N VAL A 102 14.69 2.71 -19.25
CA VAL A 102 15.99 3.42 -19.33
C VAL A 102 17.06 2.74 -18.47
N SER A 103 16.73 2.42 -17.21
CA SER A 103 17.67 1.78 -16.29
C SER A 103 18.02 0.34 -16.66
N GLY A 104 17.13 -0.34 -17.38
CA GLY A 104 17.33 -1.69 -17.90
C GLY A 104 17.96 -1.75 -19.29
N LYS A 105 18.43 -0.63 -19.85
CA LYS A 105 19.07 -0.54 -21.17
C LYS A 105 20.20 -1.54 -21.32
N ALA A 106 20.11 -2.38 -22.35
CA ALA A 106 21.18 -3.33 -22.65
C ALA A 106 22.46 -2.61 -23.12
N ALA A 107 23.61 -3.18 -22.83
CA ALA A 107 24.91 -2.55 -23.16
C ALA A 107 25.13 -2.35 -24.67
N ASP A 108 24.45 -3.12 -25.51
CA ASP A 108 24.45 -3.06 -26.97
C ASP A 108 23.32 -2.23 -27.58
N ASP A 109 22.42 -1.68 -26.73
CA ASP A 109 21.35 -0.78 -27.18
C ASP A 109 21.92 0.61 -27.50
N THR A 110 21.80 1.02 -28.75
CA THR A 110 22.35 2.29 -29.26
C THR A 110 21.39 3.47 -29.12
N ARG A 111 20.15 3.25 -28.68
CA ARG A 111 19.18 4.33 -28.48
C ARG A 111 19.61 5.27 -27.38
N THR A 112 19.28 6.55 -27.51
CA THR A 112 19.47 7.51 -26.44
C THR A 112 18.43 7.30 -25.33
N ASP A 113 18.63 7.88 -24.16
CA ASP A 113 17.67 7.80 -23.06
C ASP A 113 16.37 8.49 -23.44
N GLU A 114 16.42 9.61 -24.19
CA GLU A 114 15.25 10.31 -24.72
C GLU A 114 14.47 9.46 -25.72
N GLU A 115 15.14 8.67 -26.55
CA GLU A 115 14.49 7.73 -27.49
C GLU A 115 13.81 6.58 -26.74
N LEU A 116 14.43 6.10 -25.67
CA LEU A 116 13.85 5.07 -24.79
C LEU A 116 12.63 5.61 -24.03
N GLU A 117 12.72 6.81 -23.47
CA GLU A 117 11.61 7.48 -22.80
C GLU A 117 10.43 7.71 -23.75
N ALA A 118 10.68 8.19 -24.97
CA ALA A 118 9.64 8.39 -25.98
C ALA A 118 8.97 7.06 -26.37
N ALA A 119 9.75 6.00 -26.56
CA ALA A 119 9.22 4.66 -26.86
C ALA A 119 8.40 4.11 -25.68
N ALA A 120 8.86 4.30 -24.45
CA ALA A 120 8.13 3.93 -23.26
C ALA A 120 6.80 4.69 -23.14
N ALA A 121 6.80 5.99 -23.39
CA ALA A 121 5.59 6.82 -23.37
C ALA A 121 4.56 6.32 -24.40
N ALA A 122 4.98 6.08 -25.64
CA ALA A 122 4.11 5.56 -26.69
C ALA A 122 3.54 4.17 -26.34
N MET A 123 4.35 3.27 -25.80
CA MET A 123 3.92 1.96 -25.33
C MET A 123 2.88 2.07 -24.21
N MET A 124 3.08 3.00 -23.27
CA MET A 124 2.16 3.20 -22.15
C MET A 124 0.87 3.86 -22.60
N ASP A 125 0.89 4.75 -23.59
CA ASP A 125 -0.32 5.34 -24.16
C ASP A 125 -1.15 4.29 -24.89
N GLU A 126 -0.50 3.39 -25.63
CA GLU A 126 -1.19 2.25 -26.25
C GLU A 126 -1.77 1.31 -25.20
N ARG A 127 -1.01 0.99 -24.15
CA ARG A 127 -1.47 0.15 -23.03
C ARG A 127 -2.66 0.79 -22.30
N ALA A 128 -2.65 2.12 -22.09
CA ALA A 128 -3.78 2.83 -21.49
C ALA A 128 -5.06 2.74 -22.32
N ARG A 129 -4.91 2.72 -23.67
CA ARG A 129 -6.02 2.74 -24.63
C ARG A 129 -6.62 1.36 -24.89
N THR A 130 -5.79 0.32 -24.94
CA THR A 130 -6.20 -1.02 -25.42
C THR A 130 -5.89 -2.15 -24.45
N GLY A 131 -5.05 -1.90 -23.43
CA GLY A 131 -4.58 -2.90 -22.48
C GLY A 131 -5.45 -2.99 -21.23
N SER A 132 -4.96 -3.80 -20.29
CA SER A 132 -5.54 -4.00 -18.95
C SER A 132 -4.47 -3.86 -17.88
N PRO A 133 -4.84 -3.59 -16.62
CA PRO A 133 -3.93 -3.66 -15.49
C PRO A 133 -3.29 -5.05 -15.38
N PHE A 134 -2.03 -5.07 -15.00
CA PHE A 134 -1.37 -6.30 -14.59
C PHE A 134 -1.53 -6.45 -13.08
N PHE A 135 -2.08 -7.57 -12.63
CA PHE A 135 -2.22 -7.87 -11.21
C PHE A 135 -1.36 -9.06 -10.78
N PHE A 136 -0.86 -8.98 -9.58
CA PHE A 136 -0.29 -10.10 -8.84
C PHE A 136 -0.80 -10.06 -7.40
N THR A 137 -0.50 -11.09 -6.60
CA THR A 137 -1.07 -11.26 -5.27
C THR A 137 -0.05 -10.97 -4.18
N GLY A 138 -0.44 -10.13 -3.22
CA GLY A 138 0.23 -9.97 -1.94
C GLY A 138 -0.29 -10.97 -0.90
N LEU A 139 0.53 -11.26 0.10
CA LEU A 139 0.14 -12.12 1.22
C LEU A 139 0.03 -11.30 2.51
N ALA A 140 -1.03 -11.53 3.27
CA ALA A 140 -1.20 -10.88 4.58
C ALA A 140 -0.05 -11.20 5.55
N SER A 141 0.63 -12.35 5.39
CA SER A 141 1.82 -12.71 6.17
C SER A 141 3.07 -11.87 5.88
N ALA A 142 3.06 -11.10 4.79
CA ALA A 142 4.11 -10.14 4.47
C ALA A 142 3.86 -8.76 5.13
N MET A 143 2.64 -8.51 5.61
CA MET A 143 2.28 -7.21 6.19
C MET A 143 2.99 -6.94 7.51
N CYS A 144 3.30 -5.66 7.73
CA CYS A 144 3.70 -5.11 9.02
C CYS A 144 3.13 -3.70 9.22
N GLY A 145 3.19 -3.20 10.44
CA GLY A 145 2.61 -1.92 10.82
C GLY A 145 3.44 -0.71 10.39
N ALA A 146 2.88 0.46 10.65
CA ALA A 146 3.42 1.74 10.22
C ALA A 146 4.80 2.09 10.81
N ASP A 147 5.15 1.52 11.97
CA ASP A 147 6.42 1.77 12.67
C ASP A 147 7.23 0.47 12.90
N ASP A 148 6.83 -0.62 12.27
CA ASP A 148 7.54 -1.89 12.40
C ASP A 148 8.82 -1.89 11.54
N ASP A 149 9.82 -2.66 11.97
CA ASP A 149 11.05 -2.84 11.19
C ASP A 149 10.78 -3.69 9.92
N VAL A 150 11.46 -3.34 8.84
CA VAL A 150 11.52 -4.16 7.62
C VAL A 150 12.76 -5.06 7.66
N LEU A 151 12.56 -6.37 7.60
CA LEU A 151 13.61 -7.37 7.73
C LEU A 151 14.22 -7.72 6.36
N LEU A 152 15.40 -7.18 6.07
CA LEU A 152 16.12 -7.45 4.82
C LEU A 152 16.62 -8.89 4.78
N VAL A 153 16.20 -9.62 3.75
CA VAL A 153 16.55 -11.04 3.60
C VAL A 153 17.99 -11.19 3.08
N PRO A 154 18.80 -12.10 3.64
CA PRO A 154 20.20 -12.24 3.28
C PRO A 154 20.42 -12.74 1.84
N GLU A 155 19.40 -13.32 1.21
CA GLU A 155 19.44 -13.82 -0.16
C GLU A 155 19.31 -12.72 -1.22
N SER A 156 18.98 -11.49 -0.83
CA SER A 156 18.86 -10.34 -1.74
C SER A 156 19.86 -9.26 -1.41
N VAL A 157 20.48 -8.73 -2.45
CA VAL A 157 21.35 -7.54 -2.42
C VAL A 157 20.72 -6.34 -3.13
N GLN A 158 19.52 -6.49 -3.65
CA GLN A 158 18.77 -5.47 -4.38
C GLN A 158 17.35 -5.30 -3.81
N THR A 159 17.27 -5.14 -2.48
CA THR A 159 15.99 -4.82 -1.85
C THR A 159 15.65 -3.34 -2.06
N ASP A 160 14.44 -3.09 -2.51
CA ASP A 160 13.95 -1.82 -3.04
C ASP A 160 12.65 -1.40 -2.35
N TRP A 161 12.22 -0.16 -2.55
CA TRP A 161 11.04 0.48 -1.98
C TRP A 161 10.03 0.85 -3.06
N GLU A 162 8.74 0.85 -2.72
CA GLU A 162 7.62 1.22 -3.58
C GLU A 162 6.48 1.83 -2.76
N ALA A 163 6.45 3.17 -2.60
CA ALA A 163 5.31 3.83 -1.95
C ALA A 163 4.08 3.77 -2.84
N GLU A 164 2.95 3.32 -2.28
CA GLU A 164 1.71 3.10 -3.02
C GLU A 164 0.48 3.59 -2.27
N LEU A 165 -0.47 4.19 -3.00
CA LEU A 165 -1.84 4.34 -2.54
C LEU A 165 -2.50 2.97 -2.51
N VAL A 166 -3.23 2.70 -1.43
CA VAL A 166 -3.99 1.45 -1.28
C VAL A 166 -5.46 1.76 -1.15
N VAL A 167 -6.26 1.09 -1.97
CA VAL A 167 -7.72 1.11 -1.88
C VAL A 167 -8.17 0.01 -0.94
N VAL A 168 -9.07 0.33 -0.01
CA VAL A 168 -9.74 -0.64 0.87
C VAL A 168 -11.17 -0.82 0.39
N ILE A 169 -11.55 -2.06 0.09
CA ILE A 169 -12.89 -2.40 -0.39
C ILE A 169 -13.88 -2.40 0.79
N GLY A 170 -15.06 -1.80 0.59
CA GLY A 170 -16.09 -1.66 1.62
C GLY A 170 -17.33 -2.50 1.39
N ALA A 171 -17.54 -3.01 0.18
CA ALA A 171 -18.68 -3.85 -0.16
C ALA A 171 -18.26 -4.95 -1.15
N VAL A 172 -19.02 -6.04 -1.23
CA VAL A 172 -18.76 -7.10 -2.23
C VAL A 172 -18.88 -6.52 -3.64
N ALA A 173 -17.78 -6.53 -4.39
CA ALA A 173 -17.70 -6.02 -5.75
C ALA A 173 -17.50 -7.21 -6.71
N ASP A 174 -18.51 -7.56 -7.48
CA ASP A 174 -18.50 -8.66 -8.44
C ASP A 174 -18.88 -8.12 -9.82
N ASN A 175 -17.92 -8.17 -10.75
CA ASN A 175 -18.07 -7.70 -12.13
C ASN A 175 -18.64 -6.26 -12.22
N VAL A 176 -18.05 -5.35 -11.45
CA VAL A 176 -18.55 -3.99 -11.29
C VAL A 176 -18.21 -3.12 -12.50
N PRO A 177 -19.17 -2.39 -13.08
CA PRO A 177 -18.88 -1.40 -14.11
C PRO A 177 -17.99 -0.28 -13.58
N ARG A 178 -17.00 0.18 -14.38
CA ARG A 178 -16.09 1.25 -14.00
C ARG A 178 -16.78 2.50 -13.45
N GLY A 179 -17.95 2.87 -13.98
CA GLY A 179 -18.71 4.06 -13.57
C GLY A 179 -19.23 4.00 -12.12
N ASN A 180 -19.37 2.80 -11.55
CA ASN A 180 -19.88 2.59 -10.19
C ASN A 180 -18.79 2.09 -9.23
N ALA A 181 -17.57 1.93 -9.70
CA ALA A 181 -16.51 1.25 -8.94
C ALA A 181 -16.16 1.95 -7.62
N LEU A 182 -16.23 3.28 -7.57
CA LEU A 182 -15.93 4.04 -6.36
C LEU A 182 -16.97 3.84 -5.24
N ASP A 183 -18.19 3.40 -5.56
CA ASP A 183 -19.25 3.10 -4.57
C ASP A 183 -18.85 1.92 -3.67
N PHE A 184 -17.85 1.12 -4.10
CA PHE A 184 -17.35 -0.05 -3.37
C PHE A 184 -16.10 0.25 -2.51
N VAL A 185 -15.65 1.50 -2.46
CA VAL A 185 -14.46 1.90 -1.71
C VAL A 185 -14.85 2.32 -0.29
N ALA A 186 -14.30 1.65 0.72
CA ALA A 186 -14.43 2.08 2.11
C ALA A 186 -13.53 3.28 2.40
N GLY A 187 -12.31 3.26 1.89
CA GLY A 187 -11.32 4.29 2.15
C GLY A 187 -9.96 3.96 1.55
N TYR A 188 -8.96 4.70 1.99
CA TYR A 188 -7.60 4.61 1.48
C TYR A 188 -6.58 4.52 2.61
N THR A 189 -5.45 3.86 2.33
CA THR A 189 -4.29 3.77 3.23
C THR A 189 -3.00 3.84 2.42
N VAL A 190 -1.85 3.78 3.11
CA VAL A 190 -0.52 3.77 2.48
C VAL A 190 0.06 2.37 2.55
N ALA A 191 0.79 1.95 1.53
CA ALA A 191 1.70 0.82 1.62
C ALA A 191 3.08 1.15 1.09
N ASN A 192 4.05 0.31 1.47
CA ASN A 192 5.36 0.24 0.83
C ASN A 192 5.56 -1.20 0.36
N ASP A 193 5.47 -1.44 -0.96
CA ASP A 193 5.60 -2.77 -1.57
C ASP A 193 7.07 -3.14 -1.76
N VAL A 194 7.75 -3.42 -0.65
CA VAL A 194 9.18 -3.73 -0.60
C VAL A 194 9.50 -4.94 -1.48
N SER A 195 10.53 -4.82 -2.30
CA SER A 195 10.81 -5.76 -3.38
C SER A 195 12.27 -6.20 -3.39
N ALA A 196 12.53 -7.51 -3.40
CA ALA A 196 13.85 -8.07 -3.66
C ALA A 196 14.03 -8.25 -5.18
N ARG A 197 14.54 -7.23 -5.88
CA ARG A 197 14.57 -7.16 -7.35
C ARG A 197 15.36 -8.30 -8.00
N ASP A 198 16.48 -8.67 -7.41
CA ASP A 198 17.34 -9.77 -7.85
C ASP A 198 16.69 -11.17 -7.69
N LEU A 199 15.64 -11.27 -6.88
CA LEU A 199 14.86 -12.49 -6.72
C LEU A 199 13.60 -12.53 -7.60
N GLN A 200 13.28 -11.43 -8.30
CA GLN A 200 12.06 -11.30 -9.09
C GLN A 200 12.18 -12.02 -10.45
N PHE A 201 13.33 -11.96 -11.08
CA PHE A 201 13.56 -12.55 -12.41
C PHE A 201 14.77 -13.46 -12.43
N PRO A 202 14.81 -14.53 -11.60
CA PRO A 202 15.89 -15.49 -11.64
C PRO A 202 15.95 -16.17 -13.01
N ALA A 203 17.15 -16.55 -13.46
CA ALA A 203 17.37 -17.05 -14.80
C ALA A 203 16.49 -18.27 -15.13
N GLU A 204 16.30 -19.16 -14.16
CA GLU A 204 15.48 -20.37 -14.28
C GLU A 204 13.97 -20.08 -14.41
N HIS A 205 13.49 -18.92 -13.94
CA HIS A 205 12.06 -18.55 -13.98
C HIS A 205 11.72 -17.55 -15.08
N ARG A 206 12.70 -17.00 -15.82
CA ARG A 206 12.44 -16.03 -16.89
C ARG A 206 11.40 -16.50 -17.92
N PRO A 207 11.41 -17.77 -18.39
CA PRO A 207 10.39 -18.25 -19.31
C PRO A 207 8.97 -18.28 -18.72
N LEU A 208 8.84 -18.23 -17.39
CA LEU A 208 7.58 -18.24 -16.65
C LEU A 208 7.10 -16.83 -16.26
N GLY A 209 7.84 -15.76 -16.63
CA GLY A 209 7.47 -14.38 -16.37
C GLY A 209 7.95 -13.81 -15.03
N GLY A 210 8.74 -14.55 -14.24
CA GLY A 210 9.31 -14.13 -12.97
C GLY A 210 8.67 -14.77 -11.74
N ASP A 211 9.27 -14.52 -10.57
CA ASP A 211 8.85 -15.05 -9.26
C ASP A 211 8.44 -13.90 -8.32
N TRP A 212 7.21 -13.43 -8.52
CA TRP A 212 6.63 -12.32 -7.73
C TRP A 212 6.39 -12.72 -6.27
N LEU A 213 6.06 -14.00 -6.03
CA LEU A 213 5.88 -14.51 -4.68
C LEU A 213 7.18 -14.40 -3.88
N ARG A 214 8.29 -14.84 -4.46
CA ARG A 214 9.61 -14.83 -3.83
C ARG A 214 10.15 -13.42 -3.62
N ALA A 215 9.89 -12.52 -4.55
CA ALA A 215 10.42 -11.17 -4.54
C ALA A 215 9.72 -10.24 -3.54
N LYS A 216 8.40 -10.36 -3.38
CA LYS A 216 7.57 -9.38 -2.67
C LYS A 216 6.91 -9.91 -1.38
N ASN A 217 6.77 -11.21 -1.23
CA ASN A 217 6.00 -11.78 -0.11
C ASN A 217 6.91 -12.32 1.03
N ARG A 218 7.95 -11.56 1.38
CA ARG A 218 8.76 -11.84 2.56
C ARG A 218 8.11 -11.25 3.82
N PRO A 219 8.27 -11.84 4.99
CA PRO A 219 7.80 -11.21 6.23
C PRO A 219 8.29 -9.77 6.33
N THR A 220 7.39 -8.84 6.66
CA THR A 220 7.60 -7.39 6.76
C THR A 220 7.87 -6.64 5.45
N PHE A 221 7.75 -7.29 4.28
CA PHE A 221 7.94 -6.62 2.98
C PHE A 221 6.70 -5.82 2.53
N LEU A 222 5.64 -5.82 3.34
CA LEU A 222 4.45 -5.03 3.06
C LEU A 222 4.03 -4.19 4.28
N PRO A 223 4.78 -3.12 4.63
CA PRO A 223 4.27 -2.11 5.56
C PRO A 223 2.96 -1.51 5.06
N VAL A 224 1.90 -1.51 5.90
CA VAL A 224 0.58 -0.95 5.57
C VAL A 224 0.06 -0.10 6.72
N GLY A 225 -0.46 1.07 6.42
CA GLY A 225 -1.06 1.96 7.41
C GLY A 225 -0.79 3.45 7.12
N PRO A 226 -0.73 4.32 8.13
CA PRO A 226 -1.00 4.03 9.55
C PRO A 226 -2.49 3.74 9.82
N PHE A 227 -3.41 4.33 9.03
CA PHE A 227 -4.85 4.27 9.21
C PHE A 227 -5.55 4.08 7.86
N VAL A 228 -6.78 3.62 7.88
CA VAL A 228 -7.70 3.75 6.74
C VAL A 228 -8.48 5.05 6.93
N ILE A 229 -8.32 5.97 6.01
CA ILE A 229 -9.14 7.18 5.97
C ILE A 229 -10.35 6.90 5.09
N PRO A 230 -11.58 7.03 5.61
CA PRO A 230 -12.78 6.87 4.81
C PRO A 230 -12.77 7.74 3.56
N ALA A 231 -13.29 7.20 2.46
CA ALA A 231 -13.23 7.88 1.16
C ALA A 231 -13.88 9.27 1.19
N GLU A 232 -14.95 9.43 1.94
CA GLU A 232 -15.68 10.69 2.13
C GLU A 232 -14.85 11.78 2.84
N ASN A 233 -13.79 11.41 3.59
CA ASN A 233 -12.94 12.34 4.31
C ASN A 233 -11.74 12.84 3.49
N LEU A 234 -11.47 12.27 2.31
CA LEU A 234 -10.26 12.58 1.52
C LEU A 234 -10.50 13.47 0.30
N GLY A 235 -11.74 13.69 -0.09
CA GLY A 235 -12.05 14.37 -1.34
C GLY A 235 -11.65 13.55 -2.56
N ASP A 236 -11.06 14.18 -3.57
CA ASP A 236 -10.64 13.46 -4.78
C ASP A 236 -9.29 12.76 -4.57
N TYR A 237 -9.28 11.42 -4.60
CA TYR A 237 -8.05 10.64 -4.43
C TYR A 237 -6.97 11.02 -5.47
N ARG A 238 -7.34 11.54 -6.64
CA ARG A 238 -6.41 11.92 -7.71
C ARG A 238 -5.49 13.08 -7.33
N ASP A 239 -5.90 13.88 -6.37
CA ASP A 239 -5.12 15.02 -5.87
C ASP A 239 -4.12 14.62 -4.77
N LEU A 240 -4.18 13.37 -4.28
CA LEU A 240 -3.28 12.89 -3.24
C LEU A 240 -1.84 12.83 -3.76
N GLU A 241 -0.92 13.38 -2.99
CA GLU A 241 0.52 13.33 -3.26
C GLU A 241 1.12 12.08 -2.57
N ILE A 242 1.89 11.32 -3.34
CA ILE A 242 2.62 10.13 -2.89
C ILE A 242 4.09 10.51 -2.80
N GLU A 243 4.70 10.33 -1.65
CA GLU A 243 6.12 10.61 -1.44
C GLU A 243 6.80 9.47 -0.69
N LEU A 244 8.05 9.15 -1.05
CA LEU A 244 8.92 8.33 -0.23
C LEU A 244 10.25 9.05 -0.03
N ARG A 245 10.67 9.10 1.25
CA ARG A 245 12.00 9.52 1.65
C ARG A 245 12.80 8.33 2.15
N LEU A 246 14.05 8.28 1.76
CA LEU A 246 15.05 7.34 2.29
C LEU A 246 16.09 8.15 3.05
N ASN A 247 16.21 7.94 4.36
CA ASN A 247 17.14 8.68 5.24
C ASN A 247 16.93 10.20 5.15
N GLY A 248 15.65 10.65 5.04
CA GLY A 248 15.28 12.05 4.90
C GLY A 248 15.38 12.62 3.47
N GLU A 249 16.02 11.92 2.52
CA GLU A 249 16.11 12.35 1.12
C GLU A 249 14.93 11.85 0.31
N ARG A 250 14.23 12.75 -0.41
CA ARG A 250 13.11 12.37 -1.27
C ARG A 250 13.56 11.53 -2.45
N ARG A 251 13.03 10.33 -2.56
CA ARG A 251 13.30 9.36 -3.64
C ARG A 251 12.16 9.23 -4.61
N GLN A 252 10.92 9.18 -4.12
CA GLN A 252 9.73 9.11 -4.96
C GLN A 252 8.84 10.32 -4.66
N HIS A 253 8.20 10.86 -5.70
CA HIS A 253 7.15 11.88 -5.57
C HIS A 253 6.31 11.90 -6.84
N ASP A 254 5.00 11.74 -6.68
CA ASP A 254 4.03 11.84 -7.77
C ASP A 254 2.61 12.08 -7.18
N ARG A 255 1.62 12.22 -8.05
CA ARG A 255 0.21 12.27 -7.67
C ARG A 255 -0.51 10.99 -8.05
N ALA A 256 -1.48 10.58 -7.24
CA ALA A 256 -2.31 9.43 -7.51
C ALA A 256 -3.07 9.55 -8.85
N GLY A 257 -3.41 10.77 -9.27
CA GLY A 257 -4.03 11.04 -10.57
C GLY A 257 -3.18 10.71 -11.79
N ASN A 258 -1.87 10.46 -11.63
CA ASN A 258 -0.94 10.11 -12.71
C ASN A 258 -0.85 8.60 -12.98
N MET A 259 -1.69 7.79 -12.29
CA MET A 259 -1.82 6.37 -12.59
C MET A 259 -2.19 6.14 -14.06
N LEU A 260 -1.66 5.08 -14.66
CA LEU A 260 -2.05 4.65 -16.00
C LEU A 260 -3.49 4.14 -16.04
N PHE A 261 -3.81 3.24 -15.12
CA PHE A 261 -5.15 2.75 -14.86
C PHE A 261 -5.61 3.31 -13.51
N ASP A 262 -6.65 4.13 -13.53
CA ASP A 262 -7.20 4.77 -12.35
C ASP A 262 -7.91 3.78 -11.41
N VAL A 263 -8.19 4.20 -10.18
CA VAL A 263 -8.84 3.36 -9.16
C VAL A 263 -10.12 2.71 -9.67
N PRO A 264 -11.05 3.43 -10.36
CA PRO A 264 -12.24 2.78 -10.94
C PRO A 264 -11.91 1.66 -11.93
N THR A 265 -10.88 1.84 -12.75
CA THR A 265 -10.45 0.80 -13.71
C THR A 265 -9.85 -0.40 -12.99
N LEU A 266 -9.02 -0.18 -11.96
CA LEU A 266 -8.44 -1.26 -11.16
C LEU A 266 -9.53 -2.11 -10.50
N ILE A 267 -10.52 -1.48 -9.84
CA ILE A 267 -11.65 -2.19 -9.21
C ILE A 267 -12.47 -2.95 -10.24
N ALA A 268 -12.86 -2.31 -11.35
CA ALA A 268 -13.65 -2.95 -12.39
C ALA A 268 -12.94 -4.19 -12.98
N GLN A 269 -11.66 -4.07 -13.28
CA GLN A 269 -10.87 -5.17 -13.85
C GLN A 269 -10.62 -6.29 -12.84
N ALA A 270 -10.28 -5.95 -11.59
CA ALA A 270 -10.08 -6.95 -10.55
C ALA A 270 -11.39 -7.70 -10.24
N SER A 271 -12.53 -6.98 -10.12
CA SER A 271 -13.83 -7.58 -9.84
C SER A 271 -14.37 -8.46 -10.98
N ALA A 272 -13.90 -8.22 -12.23
CA ALA A 272 -14.22 -9.07 -13.37
C ALA A 272 -13.42 -10.39 -13.38
N ILE A 273 -12.29 -10.47 -12.66
CA ILE A 273 -11.50 -11.69 -12.49
C ILE A 273 -12.05 -12.53 -11.34
N THR A 274 -12.35 -11.90 -10.22
CA THR A 274 -12.86 -12.55 -9.01
C THR A 274 -13.59 -11.53 -8.14
N PRO A 275 -14.64 -11.91 -7.40
CA PRO A 275 -15.31 -10.99 -6.48
C PRO A 275 -14.31 -10.43 -5.46
N LEU A 276 -14.33 -9.11 -5.31
CA LEU A 276 -13.62 -8.41 -4.24
C LEU A 276 -14.49 -8.43 -2.98
N LEU A 277 -13.88 -8.63 -1.84
CA LEU A 277 -14.58 -8.73 -0.56
C LEU A 277 -14.31 -7.51 0.32
N PRO A 278 -15.20 -7.16 1.25
CA PRO A 278 -14.94 -6.10 2.22
C PRO A 278 -13.63 -6.33 2.96
N GLY A 279 -12.82 -5.27 3.10
CA GLY A 279 -11.49 -5.34 3.68
C GLY A 279 -10.38 -5.81 2.73
N ASP A 280 -10.68 -6.25 1.51
CA ASP A 280 -9.65 -6.53 0.51
C ASP A 280 -8.88 -5.26 0.14
N LEU A 281 -7.60 -5.42 -0.17
CA LEU A 281 -6.70 -4.34 -0.54
C LEU A 281 -6.37 -4.39 -2.04
N ILE A 282 -6.39 -3.21 -2.68
CA ILE A 282 -5.83 -3.02 -4.01
C ILE A 282 -4.70 -2.00 -3.90
N LEU A 283 -3.45 -2.44 -4.04
CA LEU A 283 -2.29 -1.58 -4.21
C LEU A 283 -2.27 -1.06 -5.64
N THR A 284 -2.11 0.24 -5.79
CA THR A 284 -2.36 0.91 -7.08
C THR A 284 -1.12 1.07 -7.95
N GLY A 285 0.01 0.55 -7.52
CA GLY A 285 1.30 0.71 -8.18
C GLY A 285 2.09 1.90 -7.63
N SER A 286 3.39 1.86 -7.86
CA SER A 286 4.37 2.82 -7.34
C SER A 286 4.79 3.84 -8.41
N PRO A 287 5.01 5.12 -8.05
CA PRO A 287 5.60 6.12 -8.93
C PRO A 287 7.10 5.86 -9.17
N ALA A 288 7.70 6.61 -10.09
CA ALA A 288 9.14 6.61 -10.37
C ALA A 288 9.98 6.97 -9.14
N GLY A 289 11.25 6.58 -9.13
CA GLY A 289 12.21 6.89 -8.06
C GLY A 289 12.59 5.68 -7.22
N ASN A 290 12.46 4.49 -7.78
CA ASN A 290 12.90 3.24 -7.17
C ASN A 290 14.44 3.15 -7.11
N GLY A 291 14.95 2.19 -6.34
CA GLY A 291 16.39 1.98 -6.12
C GLY A 291 17.20 1.81 -7.39
N GLY A 292 16.62 1.22 -8.43
CA GLY A 292 17.23 1.07 -9.74
C GLY A 292 17.66 2.39 -10.38
N LYS A 293 16.82 3.44 -10.28
CA LYS A 293 17.15 4.79 -10.74
C LYS A 293 18.36 5.38 -10.02
N TRP A 294 18.39 5.18 -8.71
CA TRP A 294 19.42 5.76 -7.85
C TRP A 294 20.66 4.88 -7.73
N GLN A 295 20.67 3.67 -8.32
CA GLN A 295 21.67 2.63 -8.11
C GLN A 295 21.95 2.42 -6.61
N ARG A 296 20.86 2.41 -5.83
CA ARG A 296 20.85 2.38 -4.37
C ARG A 296 19.81 1.38 -3.88
N TRP A 297 20.27 0.43 -3.11
CA TRP A 297 19.42 -0.61 -2.51
C TRP A 297 19.37 -0.43 -0.99
N LEU A 298 18.33 -0.95 -0.37
CA LEU A 298 18.16 -0.89 1.08
C LEU A 298 19.24 -1.69 1.80
N THR A 299 19.73 -1.10 2.88
CA THR A 299 20.71 -1.70 3.78
C THR A 299 20.24 -1.59 5.23
N PRO A 300 20.73 -2.46 6.14
CA PRO A 300 20.39 -2.33 7.56
C PRO A 300 20.75 -0.94 8.10
N GLY A 301 19.81 -0.34 8.85
CA GLY A 301 19.91 1.02 9.35
C GLY A 301 19.26 2.09 8.49
N ASP A 302 18.87 1.78 7.26
CA ASP A 302 18.09 2.71 6.43
C ASP A 302 16.70 2.94 7.03
N VAL A 303 16.22 4.18 6.91
CA VAL A 303 14.89 4.60 7.36
C VAL A 303 14.08 5.02 6.14
N MET A 304 12.94 4.37 5.95
CA MET A 304 11.97 4.68 4.90
C MET A 304 10.79 5.44 5.49
N GLU A 305 10.44 6.56 4.88
CA GLU A 305 9.23 7.32 5.19
C GLU A 305 8.35 7.37 3.94
N ALA A 306 7.36 6.47 3.86
CA ALA A 306 6.38 6.47 2.78
C ALA A 306 5.13 7.21 3.24
N SER A 307 4.73 8.26 2.52
CA SER A 307 3.62 9.14 2.92
C SER A 307 2.66 9.42 1.78
N ILE A 308 1.39 9.58 2.13
CA ILE A 308 0.36 10.09 1.23
C ILE A 308 -0.38 11.22 1.92
N SER A 309 -0.53 12.34 1.21
CA SER A 309 -1.20 13.52 1.74
C SER A 309 -2.63 13.19 2.20
N GLY A 310 -3.05 13.69 3.35
CA GLY A 310 -4.36 13.42 3.94
C GLY A 310 -4.51 12.03 4.60
N ILE A 311 -3.57 11.09 4.40
CA ILE A 311 -3.66 9.73 4.98
C ILE A 311 -2.65 9.56 6.13
N GLY A 312 -1.36 9.81 5.87
CA GLY A 312 -0.33 9.66 6.90
C GLY A 312 0.99 9.14 6.35
N THR A 313 1.84 8.69 7.27
CA THR A 313 3.22 8.27 6.96
C THR A 313 3.54 6.94 7.62
N LEU A 314 4.09 6.02 6.86
CA LEU A 314 4.81 4.84 7.35
C LEU A 314 6.25 5.25 7.67
N HIS A 315 6.78 4.78 8.79
CA HIS A 315 8.17 5.05 9.20
C HIS A 315 8.82 3.73 9.59
N ASN A 316 9.54 3.12 8.66
CA ASN A 316 10.07 1.78 8.82
C ASN A 316 11.60 1.79 8.76
N THR A 317 12.24 1.21 9.78
CA THR A 317 13.69 1.01 9.79
C THR A 317 14.03 -0.35 9.19
N CYS A 318 15.02 -0.39 8.30
CA CYS A 318 15.52 -1.64 7.75
C CYS A 318 16.45 -2.34 8.75
N GLN A 319 16.19 -3.62 9.00
CA GLN A 319 17.03 -4.47 9.86
C GLN A 319 17.51 -5.69 9.07
N ALA A 320 18.67 -6.22 9.44
CA ALA A 320 19.05 -7.52 8.90
C ALA A 320 18.12 -8.61 9.45
N ALA A 321 17.54 -9.43 8.58
CA ALA A 321 16.76 -10.57 9.05
C ALA A 321 17.65 -11.51 9.88
N PRO A 322 17.14 -12.07 11.00
CA PRO A 322 17.88 -13.07 11.74
C PRO A 322 18.19 -14.25 10.83
N GLY A 323 19.47 -14.65 10.77
CA GLY A 323 19.89 -15.78 9.95
C GLY A 323 19.04 -17.00 10.26
N LYS A 324 18.48 -17.65 9.22
CA LYS A 324 17.79 -18.94 9.42
C LYS A 324 18.78 -19.89 10.07
N LYS A 325 18.51 -20.33 11.32
CA LYS A 325 19.20 -21.49 11.85
C LYS A 325 18.99 -22.62 10.86
N ALA A 326 20.06 -23.16 10.28
CA ALA A 326 19.96 -24.37 9.47
C ALA A 326 19.24 -25.42 10.34
N THR A 327 18.03 -25.78 9.96
CA THR A 327 17.38 -26.97 10.50
C THR A 327 18.16 -28.13 9.94
N ALA A 328 18.88 -28.81 10.84
CA ALA A 328 19.59 -30.04 10.55
C ALA A 328 18.63 -31.13 10.13
#